data_ad7832c37ac442ad332b5c93446da896
#
_entry.id   ad7832c37ac442ad332b5c93446da896
#
_cell.length_a   1.000
_cell.length_b   1.000
_cell.length_c   1.000
_cell.angle_alpha   90.00
_cell.angle_beta   90.00
_cell.angle_gamma   90.00
#
_symmetry.space_group_name_H-M   'P 1'
#
loop_
_entity.id
_entity.type
_entity.pdbx_description
1 polymer ?
#
loop_
_entity_poly.entity_id
_entity_poly.type
_entity_poly.pdbx_seq_one_letter_code
_entity_poly.pdbx_strand_id
1 'polypeptide(L)'
;MNLAEAIIKKNVEKHPLKSAIGFKKKDGGWKELSWQKFSEVIFKTANALKDLGIELNDKVAIYADNSAEWMIFDLAVLSIGAITVPIYSTNNTEQAEFILNDSGAKSVLVGSQAQYDSCLEILKKESTGLKTIIISKKAVWIKKEFSSFYLEDFIAKSSPKFEFSEKNEDDTATIIYTSGTTGNPKGVILPHGNFVKLCDAHFEFFKFKNFEDEISLAFLPLTHVFERSWTLLCLYGGARVYFLEDPKDIAKALVEVKPSMMCVVPRFLQKVYAGVLEKADEGSSLKKKIFNWALEIGNQTAEFKRKDQTIPLGLKCKEKVADLLVFSKIKEKLGGRLWFIPCGGASLSPEVTHFFESIDIHVTVGYGLTETTATLTAFPPTNFEHGSCGKPLPGVEIRIGEHDEIQAKGNGIMKGYYKRPEETEKVFTQDGWFKTGDAGKFDDKGNLFITDRIKDLMKTSNGKYIAPQMIENLLTNNNFIQQIVLIAEGKQFVSALIVPNFEFLNDYLKKKNIPFTNWEDIVQKKEIIDFYKEKINELQKHLSDFEKVKKFTLMPAEFEISSGEITPTLKIKRNIVLKKYSDIIEKMY
;
A
#
# COMPACT_ATOMS: atom_id res chain seq x y z
N MET A 1 8.14 25.71 2.06
CA MET A 1 7.60 25.38 3.41
C MET A 1 8.08 23.99 3.79
N ASN A 2 8.62 23.81 5.00
CA ASN A 2 9.00 22.49 5.54
C ASN A 2 7.76 21.66 5.83
N LEU A 3 7.70 20.40 5.34
CA LEU A 3 6.56 19.51 5.54
C LEU A 3 6.25 19.24 7.02
N ALA A 4 7.29 19.02 7.85
CA ALA A 4 7.10 18.79 9.28
C ALA A 4 6.54 20.05 9.98
N GLU A 5 6.99 21.25 9.60
CA GLU A 5 6.44 22.52 10.10
C GLU A 5 4.96 22.66 9.73
N ALA A 6 4.59 22.38 8.47
CA ALA A 6 3.21 22.46 8.00
C ALA A 6 2.26 21.54 8.79
N ILE A 7 2.75 20.36 9.21
CA ILE A 7 1.99 19.41 10.01
C ILE A 7 1.92 19.84 11.49
N ILE A 8 3.07 20.15 12.09
CA ILE A 8 3.16 20.29 13.56
C ILE A 8 2.64 21.64 14.03
N LYS A 9 3.09 22.75 13.42
CA LYS A 9 2.83 24.11 13.91
C LYS A 9 1.34 24.40 14.02
N LYS A 10 0.61 24.18 12.92
CA LYS A 10 -0.84 24.40 12.85
C LYS A 10 -1.61 23.61 13.90
N ASN A 11 -1.25 22.32 14.09
CA ASN A 11 -2.00 21.44 14.98
C ASN A 11 -1.67 21.65 16.45
N VAL A 12 -0.41 21.99 16.77
CA VAL A 12 -0.03 22.40 18.14
C VAL A 12 -0.70 23.71 18.54
N GLU A 13 -0.79 24.69 17.63
CA GLU A 13 -1.46 25.96 17.89
C GLU A 13 -2.97 25.80 18.10
N LYS A 14 -3.63 24.98 17.26
CA LYS A 14 -5.09 24.84 17.29
C LYS A 14 -5.59 23.82 18.31
N HIS A 15 -4.88 22.71 18.48
CA HIS A 15 -5.36 21.54 19.20
C HIS A 15 -4.28 20.90 20.10
N PRO A 16 -3.55 21.65 20.96
CA PRO A 16 -2.38 21.14 21.69
C PRO A 16 -2.67 19.90 22.55
N LEU A 17 -3.87 19.81 23.10
CA LEU A 17 -4.28 18.74 24.01
C LEU A 17 -5.01 17.57 23.31
N LYS A 18 -5.44 17.72 22.04
CA LYS A 18 -6.01 16.60 21.28
C LYS A 18 -4.93 15.56 21.03
N SER A 19 -5.32 14.28 21.04
CA SER A 19 -4.43 13.17 20.70
C SER A 19 -4.04 13.23 19.22
N ALA A 20 -2.75 13.21 18.94
CA ALA A 20 -2.18 13.18 17.60
C ALA A 20 -1.92 11.75 17.12
N ILE A 21 -1.30 10.94 17.99
CA ILE A 21 -0.92 9.57 17.66
C ILE A 21 -1.27 8.59 18.77
N GLY A 22 -1.46 7.33 18.40
CA GLY A 22 -1.64 6.21 19.32
C GLY A 22 -0.76 5.01 18.94
N PHE A 23 -0.32 4.23 19.94
CA PHE A 23 0.51 3.04 19.75
C PHE A 23 0.30 2.03 20.89
N LYS A 24 0.57 0.75 20.62
CA LYS A 24 0.44 -0.30 21.63
C LYS A 24 1.51 -0.20 22.71
N LYS A 25 1.10 -0.39 23.96
CA LYS A 25 2.00 -0.61 25.09
C LYS A 25 2.46 -2.06 25.15
N LYS A 26 3.54 -2.31 25.90
CA LYS A 26 4.03 -3.67 26.16
C LYS A 26 3.02 -4.55 26.92
N ASP A 27 2.14 -3.95 27.72
CA ASP A 27 1.07 -4.61 28.47
C ASP A 27 -0.21 -4.86 27.65
N GLY A 28 -0.22 -4.50 26.36
CA GLY A 28 -1.29 -4.77 25.41
C GLY A 28 -2.34 -3.67 25.25
N GLY A 29 -2.31 -2.61 26.07
CA GLY A 29 -3.19 -1.44 25.91
C GLY A 29 -2.67 -0.44 24.89
N TRP A 30 -3.52 0.52 24.49
CA TRP A 30 -3.12 1.65 23.64
C TRP A 30 -2.70 2.84 24.50
N LYS A 31 -1.63 3.53 24.10
CA LYS A 31 -1.17 4.80 24.64
C LYS A 31 -1.30 5.87 23.58
N GLU A 32 -1.72 7.07 23.99
CA GLU A 32 -1.83 8.22 23.09
C GLU A 32 -0.86 9.33 23.50
N LEU A 33 -0.41 10.10 22.52
CA LEU A 33 0.28 11.36 22.71
C LEU A 33 -0.56 12.50 22.13
N SER A 34 -0.74 13.57 22.92
CA SER A 34 -1.33 14.80 22.40
C SER A 34 -0.39 15.49 21.41
N TRP A 35 -0.90 16.41 20.61
CA TRP A 35 -0.10 17.20 19.68
C TRP A 35 1.08 17.88 20.38
N GLN A 36 0.85 18.44 21.56
CA GLN A 36 1.92 19.04 22.35
C GLN A 36 3.00 18.01 22.74
N LYS A 37 2.61 16.84 23.25
CA LYS A 37 3.57 15.80 23.64
C LYS A 37 4.27 15.18 22.44
N PHE A 38 3.56 14.98 21.35
CA PHE A 38 4.10 14.47 20.11
C PHE A 38 5.18 15.42 19.54
N SER A 39 4.88 16.73 19.48
CA SER A 39 5.86 17.73 19.05
C SER A 39 7.06 17.83 19.98
N GLU A 40 6.89 17.76 21.30
CA GLU A 40 7.99 17.76 22.27
C GLU A 40 8.98 16.59 21.99
N VAL A 41 8.47 15.38 21.70
CA VAL A 41 9.32 14.23 21.39
C VAL A 41 10.01 14.38 20.04
N ILE A 42 9.30 14.89 19.02
CA ILE A 42 9.90 15.19 17.71
C ILE A 42 11.04 16.21 17.86
N PHE A 43 10.82 17.29 18.60
CA PHE A 43 11.82 18.35 18.77
C PHE A 43 13.04 17.89 19.56
N LYS A 44 12.85 17.06 20.58
CA LYS A 44 13.96 16.40 21.29
C LYS A 44 14.76 15.51 20.33
N THR A 45 14.08 14.74 19.49
CA THR A 45 14.73 13.89 18.50
C THR A 45 15.49 14.72 17.47
N ALA A 46 14.90 15.80 16.99
CA ALA A 46 15.53 16.72 16.05
C ALA A 46 16.80 17.39 16.62
N ASN A 47 16.73 17.86 17.87
CA ASN A 47 17.91 18.42 18.55
C ASN A 47 18.99 17.36 18.78
N ALA A 48 18.64 16.15 19.20
CA ALA A 48 19.60 15.06 19.35
C ALA A 48 20.30 14.70 18.03
N LEU A 49 19.58 14.74 16.91
CA LEU A 49 20.18 14.54 15.58
C LEU A 49 21.14 15.68 15.21
N LYS A 50 20.81 16.95 15.53
CA LYS A 50 21.74 18.08 15.35
C LYS A 50 23.00 17.91 16.21
N ASP A 51 22.85 17.51 17.48
CA ASP A 51 23.98 17.26 18.38
C ASP A 51 24.88 16.10 17.89
N LEU A 52 24.32 15.17 17.14
CA LEU A 52 25.06 14.09 16.48
C LEU A 52 25.81 14.58 15.22
N GLY A 53 25.62 15.82 14.80
CA GLY A 53 26.24 16.39 13.60
C GLY A 53 25.48 16.10 12.30
N ILE A 54 24.17 15.81 12.38
CA ILE A 54 23.32 15.75 11.19
C ILE A 54 22.94 17.17 10.77
N GLU A 55 23.29 17.51 9.55
CA GLU A 55 23.15 18.82 8.96
C GLU A 55 22.05 18.86 7.88
N LEU A 56 21.82 20.07 7.38
CA LEU A 56 20.90 20.32 6.28
C LEU A 56 21.26 19.45 5.05
N ASN A 57 20.26 18.79 4.45
CA ASN A 57 20.39 17.88 3.29
C ASN A 57 21.18 16.59 3.55
N ASP A 58 21.63 16.32 4.78
CA ASP A 58 22.14 14.99 5.12
C ASP A 58 21.07 13.92 4.98
N LYS A 59 21.47 12.70 4.66
CA LYS A 59 20.55 11.58 4.54
C LYS A 59 20.57 10.78 5.83
N VAL A 60 19.37 10.49 6.32
CA VAL A 60 19.13 9.70 7.53
C VAL A 60 18.17 8.58 7.17
N ALA A 61 18.59 7.34 7.37
CA ALA A 61 17.77 6.18 7.01
C ALA A 61 16.83 5.74 8.15
N ILE A 62 15.73 5.11 7.76
CA ILE A 62 14.82 4.41 8.67
C ILE A 62 14.67 2.98 8.16
N TYR A 63 15.21 2.02 8.89
CA TYR A 63 15.15 0.59 8.62
C TYR A 63 14.42 -0.09 9.78
N ALA A 64 13.10 0.06 9.81
CA ALA A 64 12.26 -0.38 10.92
C ALA A 64 10.84 -0.71 10.46
N ASP A 65 10.15 -1.55 11.24
CA ASP A 65 8.72 -1.80 11.10
C ASP A 65 7.90 -0.58 11.49
N ASN A 66 6.60 -0.60 11.16
CA ASN A 66 5.68 0.47 11.56
C ASN A 66 5.70 0.69 13.07
N SER A 67 5.83 1.94 13.46
CA SER A 67 5.74 2.35 14.87
C SER A 67 5.54 3.85 15.00
N ALA A 68 5.16 4.30 16.18
CA ALA A 68 5.13 5.73 16.49
C ALA A 68 6.54 6.35 16.40
N GLU A 69 7.57 5.61 16.82
CA GLU A 69 8.97 6.02 16.74
C GLU A 69 9.42 6.24 15.30
N TRP A 70 8.95 5.43 14.35
CA TRP A 70 9.20 5.61 12.92
C TRP A 70 8.74 7.00 12.46
N MET A 71 7.50 7.37 12.77
CA MET A 71 6.91 8.65 12.36
C MET A 71 7.53 9.83 13.13
N ILE A 72 7.80 9.68 14.44
CA ILE A 72 8.51 10.70 15.25
C ILE A 72 9.88 11.00 14.62
N PHE A 73 10.61 9.94 14.26
CA PHE A 73 11.94 10.06 13.70
C PHE A 73 11.92 10.70 12.30
N ASP A 74 10.97 10.29 11.46
CA ASP A 74 10.78 10.88 10.13
C ASP A 74 10.52 12.39 10.22
N LEU A 75 9.56 12.79 11.04
CA LEU A 75 9.24 14.21 11.24
C LEU A 75 10.40 14.99 11.88
N ALA A 76 11.20 14.36 12.75
CA ALA A 76 12.39 15.00 13.32
C ALA A 76 13.49 15.23 12.27
N VAL A 77 13.75 14.24 11.39
CA VAL A 77 14.69 14.38 10.27
C VAL A 77 14.24 15.51 9.33
N LEU A 78 12.95 15.54 8.97
CA LEU A 78 12.39 16.60 8.13
C LEU A 78 12.46 17.97 8.82
N SER A 79 12.26 18.06 10.15
CA SER A 79 12.30 19.30 10.92
C SER A 79 13.67 19.98 10.86
N ILE A 80 14.78 19.21 10.89
CA ILE A 80 16.14 19.76 10.76
C ILE A 80 16.55 20.00 9.30
N GLY A 81 15.65 19.74 8.34
CA GLY A 81 15.92 19.90 6.93
C GLY A 81 16.84 18.82 6.34
N ALA A 82 17.03 17.71 7.03
CA ALA A 82 17.67 16.51 6.51
C ALA A 82 16.69 15.69 5.66
N ILE A 83 17.18 14.70 4.96
CA ILE A 83 16.46 13.90 3.96
C ILE A 83 16.25 12.49 4.53
N THR A 84 15.00 12.05 4.63
CA THR A 84 14.68 10.71 5.09
C THR A 84 14.86 9.68 3.96
N VAL A 85 15.52 8.56 4.27
CA VAL A 85 15.69 7.41 3.37
C VAL A 85 15.05 6.18 4.00
N PRO A 86 13.79 5.87 3.69
CA PRO A 86 13.13 4.69 4.24
C PRO A 86 13.63 3.41 3.56
N ILE A 87 13.89 2.38 4.38
CA ILE A 87 14.32 1.04 3.97
C ILE A 87 13.28 0.04 4.47
N TYR A 88 12.79 -0.85 3.59
CA TYR A 88 11.83 -1.87 4.00
C TYR A 88 12.40 -2.78 5.10
N SER A 89 11.63 -2.98 6.15
CA SER A 89 12.03 -3.82 7.30
C SER A 89 12.37 -5.25 6.91
N THR A 90 11.83 -5.72 5.78
CA THR A 90 12.03 -7.05 5.20
C THR A 90 13.23 -7.14 4.25
N ASN A 91 13.94 -6.04 3.98
CA ASN A 91 15.15 -6.08 3.16
C ASN A 91 16.24 -6.90 3.87
N ASN A 92 17.00 -7.66 3.10
CA ASN A 92 18.18 -8.33 3.60
C ASN A 92 19.39 -7.36 3.72
N THR A 93 20.49 -7.82 4.28
CA THR A 93 21.69 -7.01 4.51
C THR A 93 22.24 -6.39 3.23
N GLU A 94 22.29 -7.12 2.12
CA GLU A 94 22.81 -6.62 0.83
C GLU A 94 21.94 -5.50 0.26
N GLN A 95 20.62 -5.65 0.35
CA GLN A 95 19.67 -4.63 -0.10
C GLN A 95 19.74 -3.37 0.76
N ALA A 96 19.84 -3.53 2.08
CA ALA A 96 20.01 -2.42 3.00
C ALA A 96 21.35 -1.70 2.78
N GLU A 97 22.43 -2.45 2.59
CA GLU A 97 23.76 -1.93 2.27
C GLU A 97 23.76 -1.09 0.98
N PHE A 98 23.14 -1.63 -0.08
CA PHE A 98 23.01 -0.90 -1.32
C PHE A 98 22.35 0.47 -1.12
N ILE A 99 21.21 0.50 -0.40
CA ILE A 99 20.44 1.73 -0.19
C ILE A 99 21.23 2.71 0.70
N LEU A 100 21.86 2.24 1.76
CA LEU A 100 22.67 3.08 2.67
C LEU A 100 23.87 3.70 1.93
N ASN A 101 24.56 2.94 1.10
CA ASN A 101 25.73 3.39 0.36
C ASN A 101 25.33 4.30 -0.82
N ASP A 102 24.33 3.95 -1.61
CA ASP A 102 23.88 4.76 -2.75
C ASP A 102 23.30 6.11 -2.27
N SER A 103 22.50 6.12 -1.21
CA SER A 103 21.98 7.35 -0.62
C SER A 103 23.06 8.18 0.10
N GLY A 104 24.07 7.54 0.64
CA GLY A 104 25.07 8.15 1.52
C GLY A 104 24.50 8.53 2.89
N ALA A 105 23.60 7.69 3.44
CA ALA A 105 23.00 7.93 4.74
C ALA A 105 24.04 7.89 5.87
N LYS A 106 24.08 8.93 6.71
CA LYS A 106 25.03 9.07 7.82
C LYS A 106 24.57 8.33 9.09
N SER A 107 23.27 8.21 9.28
CA SER A 107 22.66 7.56 10.44
C SER A 107 21.49 6.70 10.00
N VAL A 108 21.13 5.68 10.82
CA VAL A 108 19.97 4.83 10.60
C VAL A 108 19.22 4.56 11.88
N LEU A 109 17.88 4.66 11.83
CA LEU A 109 16.98 4.14 12.87
C LEU A 109 16.68 2.68 12.55
N VAL A 110 16.83 1.77 13.52
CA VAL A 110 16.47 0.35 13.41
C VAL A 110 15.46 -0.07 14.47
N GLY A 111 14.61 -1.05 14.15
CA GLY A 111 13.51 -1.51 15.03
C GLY A 111 13.70 -2.91 15.63
N SER A 112 14.58 -3.74 15.04
CA SER A 112 14.77 -5.13 15.44
C SER A 112 16.24 -5.52 15.55
N GLN A 113 16.51 -6.66 16.22
CA GLN A 113 17.86 -7.20 16.33
C GLN A 113 18.45 -7.55 14.97
N ALA A 114 17.69 -8.17 14.09
CA ALA A 114 18.14 -8.53 12.75
C ALA A 114 18.58 -7.30 11.94
N GLN A 115 17.81 -6.21 11.99
CA GLN A 115 18.15 -4.95 11.33
C GLN A 115 19.39 -4.29 11.93
N TYR A 116 19.52 -4.36 13.27
CA TYR A 116 20.71 -3.87 13.97
C TYR A 116 21.96 -4.66 13.57
N ASP A 117 21.89 -5.99 13.57
CA ASP A 117 23.02 -6.86 13.19
C ASP A 117 23.43 -6.65 11.73
N SER A 118 22.46 -6.49 10.82
CA SER A 118 22.71 -6.11 9.42
C SER A 118 23.45 -4.78 9.31
N CYS A 119 23.02 -3.75 10.05
CA CYS A 119 23.70 -2.45 10.06
C CYS A 119 25.09 -2.51 10.68
N LEU A 120 25.31 -3.35 11.69
CA LEU A 120 26.66 -3.59 12.26
C LEU A 120 27.60 -4.25 11.25
N GLU A 121 27.10 -5.19 10.46
CA GLU A 121 27.87 -5.84 9.41
C GLU A 121 28.28 -4.82 8.34
N ILE A 122 27.36 -3.92 7.96
CA ILE A 122 27.63 -2.83 7.01
C ILE A 122 28.64 -1.83 7.57
N LEU A 123 28.51 -1.44 8.85
CA LEU A 123 29.44 -0.52 9.53
C LEU A 123 30.90 -1.02 9.55
N LYS A 124 31.12 -2.33 9.57
CA LYS A 124 32.47 -2.90 9.53
C LYS A 124 33.16 -2.74 8.18
N LYS A 125 32.42 -2.40 7.13
CA LYS A 125 32.97 -2.20 5.79
C LYS A 125 33.46 -0.75 5.65
N GLU A 126 34.72 -0.55 5.27
CA GLU A 126 35.33 0.78 5.09
C GLU A 126 34.62 1.64 4.03
N SER A 127 33.85 1.03 3.14
CA SER A 127 33.13 1.69 2.06
C SER A 127 31.83 2.39 2.45
N THR A 128 31.37 2.25 3.70
CA THR A 128 30.09 2.85 4.11
C THR A 128 30.22 4.27 4.63
N GLY A 129 29.24 5.13 4.27
CA GLY A 129 29.07 6.46 4.87
C GLY A 129 28.34 6.45 6.22
N LEU A 130 27.79 5.32 6.61
CA LEU A 130 27.04 5.14 7.87
C LEU A 130 27.99 5.32 9.07
N LYS A 131 27.56 6.14 10.05
CA LYS A 131 28.37 6.44 11.25
C LYS A 131 27.68 6.03 12.53
N THR A 132 26.34 6.03 12.55
CA THR A 132 25.59 5.86 13.79
C THR A 132 24.34 5.03 13.57
N ILE A 133 24.05 4.13 14.52
CA ILE A 133 22.80 3.35 14.58
C ILE A 133 21.98 3.83 15.78
N ILE A 134 20.73 4.23 15.53
CA ILE A 134 19.76 4.57 16.56
C ILE A 134 18.73 3.45 16.63
N ILE A 135 18.39 2.99 17.85
CA ILE A 135 17.54 1.84 18.07
C ILE A 135 16.23 2.29 18.71
N SER A 136 15.09 2.01 18.06
CA SER A 136 13.77 2.41 18.55
C SER A 136 13.31 1.62 19.78
N LYS A 137 13.81 0.38 19.99
CA LYS A 137 13.33 -0.52 21.05
C LYS A 137 14.45 -1.02 21.94
N LYS A 138 14.31 -0.92 23.26
CA LYS A 138 15.29 -1.46 24.24
C LYS A 138 15.43 -3.00 24.26
N ALA A 139 14.59 -3.73 23.51
CA ALA A 139 14.73 -5.19 23.37
C ALA A 139 15.90 -5.61 22.47
N VAL A 140 16.45 -4.67 21.69
CA VAL A 140 17.63 -4.90 20.84
C VAL A 140 18.89 -4.79 21.69
N TRP A 141 19.81 -5.74 21.55
CA TRP A 141 21.05 -5.77 22.30
C TRP A 141 22.15 -4.97 21.60
N ILE A 142 22.73 -3.96 22.26
CA ILE A 142 23.73 -3.05 21.69
C ILE A 142 25.14 -3.59 21.96
N LYS A 143 26.01 -3.57 20.93
CA LYS A 143 27.46 -3.73 21.06
C LYS A 143 28.11 -2.37 21.34
N LYS A 144 28.77 -2.24 22.49
CA LYS A 144 29.39 -0.97 22.94
C LYS A 144 30.53 -0.46 22.07
N GLU A 145 31.07 -1.30 21.18
CA GLU A 145 32.20 -0.98 20.29
C GLU A 145 31.81 -0.04 19.14
N PHE A 146 30.51 0.17 18.92
CA PHE A 146 29.98 0.97 17.81
C PHE A 146 29.18 2.14 18.33
N SER A 147 29.12 3.23 17.56
CA SER A 147 28.27 4.39 17.82
C SER A 147 26.80 4.00 17.69
N SER A 148 26.22 3.45 18.78
CA SER A 148 24.85 2.93 18.84
C SER A 148 24.14 3.46 20.07
N PHE A 149 22.90 3.94 19.92
CA PHE A 149 22.12 4.56 20.98
C PHE A 149 20.67 4.05 20.95
N TYR A 150 20.08 3.81 22.11
CA TYR A 150 18.63 3.69 22.20
C TYR A 150 17.99 5.07 22.03
N LEU A 151 16.94 5.15 21.23
CA LEU A 151 16.25 6.42 20.93
C LEU A 151 15.83 7.15 22.21
N GLU A 152 15.28 6.41 23.18
CA GLU A 152 14.85 6.97 24.47
C GLU A 152 16.01 7.63 25.23
N ASP A 153 17.17 6.99 25.31
CA ASP A 153 18.36 7.49 26.00
C ASP A 153 19.01 8.63 25.19
N PHE A 154 18.97 8.53 23.85
CA PHE A 154 19.48 9.50 22.90
C PHE A 154 18.79 10.87 23.06
N ILE A 155 17.46 10.86 23.23
CA ILE A 155 16.67 12.09 23.36
C ILE A 155 16.50 12.59 24.80
N ALA A 156 16.93 11.82 25.81
CA ALA A 156 16.62 12.09 27.21
C ALA A 156 17.09 13.47 27.69
N LYS A 157 18.25 13.92 27.21
CA LYS A 157 18.88 15.21 27.61
C LYS A 157 18.59 16.35 26.65
N SER A 158 17.94 16.09 25.50
CA SER A 158 17.71 17.08 24.47
C SER A 158 16.57 18.03 24.81
N SER A 159 16.69 19.29 24.37
CA SER A 159 15.69 20.32 24.57
C SER A 159 14.41 20.05 23.75
N PRO A 160 13.21 20.31 24.29
CA PRO A 160 11.99 20.33 23.51
C PRO A 160 11.77 21.67 22.77
N LYS A 161 12.61 22.69 22.98
CA LYS A 161 12.55 23.93 22.21
C LYS A 161 13.28 23.76 20.89
N PHE A 162 12.62 24.11 19.81
CA PHE A 162 13.12 23.86 18.47
C PHE A 162 12.63 24.91 17.46
N GLU A 163 13.48 25.27 16.52
CA GLU A 163 13.14 26.09 15.37
C GLU A 163 13.34 25.25 14.10
N PHE A 164 12.31 25.21 13.25
CA PHE A 164 12.37 24.47 11.99
C PHE A 164 13.42 25.07 11.06
N SER A 165 14.16 24.19 10.38
CA SER A 165 15.05 24.64 9.32
C SER A 165 14.23 25.14 8.12
N GLU A 166 14.64 26.27 7.58
CA GLU A 166 14.00 26.80 6.36
C GLU A 166 14.17 25.84 5.20
N LYS A 167 13.08 25.58 4.51
CA LYS A 167 13.01 24.75 3.30
C LYS A 167 12.10 25.38 2.26
N ASN A 168 12.56 25.34 1.02
CA ASN A 168 11.74 25.65 -0.13
C ASN A 168 10.87 24.45 -0.51
N GLU A 169 9.83 24.68 -1.29
CA GLU A 169 8.95 23.62 -1.78
C GLU A 169 9.72 22.56 -2.59
N ASP A 170 10.72 23.01 -3.33
CA ASP A 170 11.54 22.16 -4.19
C ASP A 170 12.66 21.41 -3.46
N ASP A 171 12.93 21.71 -2.19
CA ASP A 171 13.94 20.99 -1.44
C ASP A 171 13.51 19.54 -1.19
N THR A 172 14.48 18.63 -1.29
CA THR A 172 14.22 17.19 -1.13
C THR A 172 13.81 16.87 0.30
N ALA A 173 12.64 16.26 0.47
CA ALA A 173 12.16 15.74 1.75
C ALA A 173 12.61 14.28 1.95
N THR A 174 12.55 13.48 0.91
CA THR A 174 12.83 12.05 1.03
C THR A 174 13.33 11.46 -0.29
N ILE A 175 14.08 10.35 -0.17
CA ILE A 175 14.49 9.49 -1.30
C ILE A 175 13.95 8.11 -1.03
N ILE A 176 12.94 7.67 -1.80
CA ILE A 176 12.31 6.37 -1.64
C ILE A 176 12.83 5.42 -2.72
N TYR A 177 13.44 4.31 -2.31
CA TYR A 177 13.97 3.32 -3.25
C TYR A 177 12.89 2.36 -3.72
N THR A 178 12.72 2.27 -5.04
CA THR A 178 11.80 1.34 -5.70
C THR A 178 12.55 0.21 -6.36
N SER A 179 12.03 -1.01 -6.27
CA SER A 179 12.58 -2.16 -7.00
C SER A 179 12.23 -2.01 -8.48
N GLY A 180 13.19 -1.56 -9.28
CA GLY A 180 13.06 -1.58 -10.74
C GLY A 180 12.93 -3.01 -11.27
N THR A 181 12.22 -3.18 -12.40
CA THR A 181 12.06 -4.49 -13.07
C THR A 181 13.37 -5.03 -13.65
N THR A 182 14.42 -4.21 -13.77
CA THR A 182 15.63 -4.49 -14.57
C THR A 182 16.96 -4.35 -13.83
N GLY A 183 17.00 -4.24 -12.50
CA GLY A 183 18.29 -4.07 -11.82
C GLY A 183 18.21 -3.58 -10.37
N ASN A 184 19.23 -2.88 -9.93
CA ASN A 184 19.32 -2.29 -8.60
C ASN A 184 18.19 -1.28 -8.35
N PRO A 185 17.70 -1.15 -7.10
CA PRO A 185 16.68 -0.18 -6.75
C PRO A 185 17.08 1.26 -7.12
N LYS A 186 16.09 2.06 -7.53
CA LYS A 186 16.27 3.48 -7.89
C LYS A 186 15.67 4.37 -6.80
N GLY A 187 16.44 5.34 -6.33
CA GLY A 187 15.99 6.32 -5.35
C GLY A 187 15.15 7.41 -6.00
N VAL A 188 13.85 7.44 -5.73
CA VAL A 188 12.91 8.47 -6.19
C VAL A 188 13.04 9.71 -5.30
N ILE A 189 13.35 10.87 -5.88
CA ILE A 189 13.50 12.14 -5.15
C ILE A 189 12.16 12.84 -5.05
N LEU A 190 11.63 12.98 -3.83
CA LEU A 190 10.37 13.66 -3.56
C LEU A 190 10.60 14.93 -2.71
N PRO A 191 10.21 16.11 -3.23
CA PRO A 191 10.32 17.38 -2.51
C PRO A 191 9.28 17.53 -1.40
N HIS A 192 9.52 18.47 -0.47
CA HIS A 192 8.56 18.87 0.56
C HIS A 192 7.24 19.35 -0.03
N GLY A 193 7.30 20.17 -1.09
CA GLY A 193 6.13 20.72 -1.76
C GLY A 193 5.18 19.69 -2.33
N ASN A 194 5.70 18.56 -2.79
CA ASN A 194 4.85 17.47 -3.32
C ASN A 194 3.85 16.99 -2.28
N PHE A 195 4.32 16.73 -1.06
CA PHE A 195 3.45 16.25 0.02
C PHE A 195 2.44 17.31 0.46
N VAL A 196 2.87 18.57 0.63
CA VAL A 196 1.99 19.66 1.06
C VAL A 196 0.90 19.91 0.01
N LYS A 197 1.28 20.09 -1.26
CA LYS A 197 0.33 20.33 -2.36
C LYS A 197 -0.65 19.18 -2.55
N LEU A 198 -0.20 17.92 -2.40
CA LEU A 198 -1.10 16.78 -2.47
C LEU A 198 -2.02 16.69 -1.25
N CYS A 199 -1.57 17.07 -0.05
CA CYS A 199 -2.47 17.19 1.09
C CYS A 199 -3.61 18.20 0.79
N ASP A 200 -3.26 19.40 0.32
CA ASP A 200 -4.25 20.41 -0.05
C ASP A 200 -5.19 19.91 -1.15
N ALA A 201 -4.64 19.27 -2.19
CA ALA A 201 -5.42 18.69 -3.28
C ALA A 201 -6.42 17.63 -2.81
N HIS A 202 -6.04 16.77 -1.85
CA HIS A 202 -6.96 15.80 -1.28
C HIS A 202 -8.07 16.46 -0.46
N PHE A 203 -7.77 17.50 0.33
CA PHE A 203 -8.80 18.24 1.06
C PHE A 203 -9.77 18.95 0.13
N GLU A 204 -9.30 19.54 -0.96
CA GLU A 204 -10.14 20.15 -1.99
C GLU A 204 -11.02 19.11 -2.71
N PHE A 205 -10.43 17.96 -3.07
CA PHE A 205 -11.10 16.92 -3.84
C PHE A 205 -12.19 16.20 -3.04
N PHE A 206 -11.88 15.77 -1.82
CA PHE A 206 -12.81 15.02 -0.98
C PHE A 206 -13.72 15.89 -0.13
N LYS A 207 -13.40 17.18 0.02
CA LYS A 207 -14.16 18.14 0.83
C LYS A 207 -14.41 17.65 2.27
N PHE A 208 -13.37 17.06 2.88
CA PHE A 208 -13.44 16.55 4.24
C PHE A 208 -13.94 17.62 5.23
N LYS A 209 -14.80 17.20 6.15
CA LYS A 209 -15.32 18.05 7.24
C LYS A 209 -14.91 17.46 8.58
N ASN A 210 -14.55 18.31 9.55
CA ASN A 210 -14.17 17.91 10.91
C ASN A 210 -13.09 16.80 10.90
N PHE A 211 -12.13 16.92 10.00
CA PHE A 211 -11.12 15.89 9.77
C PHE A 211 -10.25 15.65 11.01
N GLU A 212 -10.13 16.65 11.87
CA GLU A 212 -9.44 16.61 13.16
C GLU A 212 -10.12 15.70 14.22
N ASP A 213 -11.34 15.23 13.97
CA ASP A 213 -12.05 14.27 14.82
C ASP A 213 -11.94 12.82 14.32
N GLU A 214 -11.33 12.64 13.14
CA GLU A 214 -11.14 11.35 12.51
C GLU A 214 -10.01 10.54 13.14
N ILE A 215 -10.11 9.22 13.01
CA ILE A 215 -9.12 8.26 13.51
C ILE A 215 -8.67 7.38 12.34
N SER A 216 -7.35 7.34 12.10
CA SER A 216 -6.75 6.44 11.13
C SER A 216 -5.95 5.33 11.82
N LEU A 217 -5.92 4.13 11.23
CA LEU A 217 -5.08 3.02 11.64
C LEU A 217 -4.04 2.75 10.55
N ALA A 218 -2.78 3.06 10.83
CA ALA A 218 -1.64 2.81 9.94
C ALA A 218 -1.11 1.40 10.17
N PHE A 219 -1.24 0.52 9.16
CA PHE A 219 -0.80 -0.88 9.24
C PHE A 219 -0.03 -1.36 8.01
N LEU A 220 -0.15 -0.67 6.86
CA LEU A 220 0.71 -0.91 5.72
C LEU A 220 2.10 -0.32 5.99
N PRO A 221 3.16 -0.77 5.30
CA PRO A 221 4.52 -0.27 5.55
C PRO A 221 4.65 1.25 5.36
N LEU A 222 5.04 1.99 6.40
CA LEU A 222 5.36 3.43 6.32
C LEU A 222 6.53 3.73 5.37
N THR A 223 7.34 2.74 5.07
CA THR A 223 8.39 2.80 4.05
C THR A 223 7.80 3.01 2.65
N HIS A 224 6.59 2.51 2.41
CA HIS A 224 5.90 2.67 1.14
C HIS A 224 5.24 4.04 1.05
N VAL A 225 5.39 4.70 -0.10
CA VAL A 225 4.85 6.06 -0.33
C VAL A 225 3.36 6.17 -0.04
N PHE A 226 2.56 5.14 -0.27
CA PHE A 226 1.10 5.17 -0.10
C PHE A 226 0.70 5.32 1.37
N GLU A 227 1.16 4.43 2.27
CA GLU A 227 0.86 4.54 3.70
C GLU A 227 1.47 5.82 4.30
N ARG A 228 2.71 6.13 3.93
CA ARG A 228 3.38 7.33 4.45
C ARG A 228 2.66 8.60 4.05
N SER A 229 2.27 8.75 2.77
CA SER A 229 1.52 9.92 2.30
C SER A 229 0.14 10.01 2.95
N TRP A 230 -0.54 8.87 3.14
CA TRP A 230 -1.81 8.82 3.84
C TRP A 230 -1.68 9.22 5.32
N THR A 231 -0.68 8.68 6.02
CA THR A 231 -0.39 9.04 7.41
C THR A 231 -0.04 10.53 7.54
N LEU A 232 0.79 11.07 6.64
CA LEU A 232 1.13 12.48 6.61
C LEU A 232 -0.09 13.37 6.31
N LEU A 233 -0.99 12.94 5.41
CA LEU A 233 -2.27 13.62 5.15
C LEU A 233 -3.15 13.65 6.40
N CYS A 234 -3.28 12.52 7.11
CA CYS A 234 -4.04 12.44 8.35
C CYS A 234 -3.48 13.40 9.40
N LEU A 235 -2.17 13.40 9.61
CA LEU A 235 -1.50 14.30 10.54
C LEU A 235 -1.60 15.77 10.09
N TYR A 236 -1.48 16.06 8.79
CA TYR A 236 -1.64 17.41 8.24
C TYR A 236 -3.03 17.98 8.53
N GLY A 237 -4.07 17.16 8.40
CA GLY A 237 -5.45 17.53 8.71
C GLY A 237 -5.82 17.52 10.20
N GLY A 238 -4.91 17.08 11.07
CA GLY A 238 -5.14 17.03 12.52
C GLY A 238 -5.82 15.76 13.02
N ALA A 239 -6.05 14.77 12.16
CA ALA A 239 -6.61 13.48 12.54
C ALA A 239 -5.64 12.68 13.42
N ARG A 240 -6.20 11.80 14.26
CA ARG A 240 -5.43 10.89 15.11
C ARG A 240 -4.99 9.65 14.34
N VAL A 241 -3.71 9.31 14.40
CA VAL A 241 -3.17 8.12 13.73
C VAL A 241 -2.68 7.10 14.75
N TYR A 242 -3.21 5.88 14.68
CA TYR A 242 -2.72 4.73 15.45
C TYR A 242 -1.79 3.89 14.59
N PHE A 243 -0.66 3.48 15.17
CA PHE A 243 0.34 2.66 14.50
C PHE A 243 0.22 1.20 14.95
N LEU A 244 0.00 0.30 13.99
CA LEU A 244 0.00 -1.14 14.21
C LEU A 244 1.33 -1.73 13.69
N GLU A 245 2.10 -2.35 14.59
CA GLU A 245 3.42 -2.91 14.25
C GLU A 245 3.31 -4.21 13.46
N ASP A 246 2.47 -5.15 13.94
CA ASP A 246 2.25 -6.44 13.25
C ASP A 246 0.89 -6.44 12.53
N PRO A 247 0.87 -6.47 11.18
CA PRO A 247 -0.37 -6.53 10.40
C PRO A 247 -1.25 -7.76 10.71
N LYS A 248 -0.70 -8.82 11.31
CA LYS A 248 -1.49 -10.00 11.72
C LYS A 248 -2.53 -9.66 12.79
N ASP A 249 -2.27 -8.64 13.59
CA ASP A 249 -3.16 -8.17 14.66
C ASP A 249 -4.29 -7.25 14.15
N ILE A 250 -4.43 -7.03 12.83
CA ILE A 250 -5.34 -6.04 12.24
C ILE A 250 -6.79 -6.22 12.70
N ALA A 251 -7.30 -7.45 12.74
CA ALA A 251 -8.68 -7.74 13.12
C ALA A 251 -8.99 -7.31 14.57
N LYS A 252 -8.02 -7.52 15.48
CA LYS A 252 -8.10 -7.08 16.87
C LYS A 252 -7.99 -5.58 17.00
N ALA A 253 -7.03 -4.98 16.29
CA ALA A 253 -6.79 -3.54 16.32
C ALA A 253 -7.99 -2.74 15.80
N LEU A 254 -8.70 -3.21 14.76
CA LEU A 254 -9.92 -2.59 14.25
C LEU A 254 -11.00 -2.44 15.33
N VAL A 255 -11.22 -3.49 16.13
CA VAL A 255 -12.23 -3.49 17.21
C VAL A 255 -11.79 -2.62 18.38
N GLU A 256 -10.47 -2.59 18.70
CA GLU A 256 -9.92 -1.82 19.81
C GLU A 256 -9.84 -0.32 19.50
N VAL A 257 -9.31 0.05 18.32
CA VAL A 257 -9.06 1.44 17.91
C VAL A 257 -10.33 2.09 17.34
N LYS A 258 -11.17 1.31 16.68
CA LYS A 258 -12.37 1.78 15.96
C LYS A 258 -12.06 2.92 14.99
N PRO A 259 -11.16 2.70 14.03
CA PRO A 259 -10.82 3.73 13.07
C PRO A 259 -12.03 4.17 12.26
N SER A 260 -12.06 5.44 11.89
CA SER A 260 -13.06 5.98 10.96
C SER A 260 -12.56 5.98 9.52
N MET A 261 -11.23 5.97 9.35
CA MET A 261 -10.55 5.92 8.05
C MET A 261 -9.29 5.06 8.13
N MET A 262 -8.90 4.44 7.03
CA MET A 262 -7.60 3.75 6.89
C MET A 262 -7.31 3.45 5.43
N CYS A 263 -6.07 3.56 5.00
CA CYS A 263 -5.71 3.11 3.66
C CYS A 263 -5.42 1.62 3.64
N VAL A 264 -5.76 0.97 2.53
CA VAL A 264 -5.63 -0.48 2.37
C VAL A 264 -5.15 -0.86 0.96
N VAL A 265 -4.70 -2.10 0.82
CA VAL A 265 -4.49 -2.73 -0.48
C VAL A 265 -5.69 -3.60 -0.85
N PRO A 266 -5.95 -3.88 -2.15
CA PRO A 266 -7.10 -4.67 -2.62
C PRO A 266 -7.32 -5.97 -1.87
N ARG A 267 -6.25 -6.71 -1.59
CA ARG A 267 -6.32 -8.01 -0.90
C ARG A 267 -7.00 -7.93 0.48
N PHE A 268 -6.83 -6.83 1.21
CA PHE A 268 -7.52 -6.65 2.48
C PHE A 268 -9.04 -6.63 2.30
N LEU A 269 -9.54 -5.84 1.34
CA LEU A 269 -10.97 -5.73 1.06
C LEU A 269 -11.55 -7.03 0.49
N GLN A 270 -10.82 -7.70 -0.39
CA GLN A 270 -11.20 -9.01 -0.93
C GLN A 270 -11.34 -10.05 0.18
N LYS A 271 -10.42 -10.08 1.14
CA LYS A 271 -10.47 -11.00 2.28
C LYS A 271 -11.67 -10.73 3.19
N VAL A 272 -11.97 -9.46 3.46
CA VAL A 272 -13.16 -9.06 4.22
C VAL A 272 -14.43 -9.46 3.49
N TYR A 273 -14.53 -9.16 2.19
CA TYR A 273 -15.69 -9.51 1.34
C TYR A 273 -15.93 -11.02 1.32
N ALA A 274 -14.89 -11.81 1.05
CA ALA A 274 -14.97 -13.26 1.04
C ALA A 274 -15.45 -13.84 2.39
N GLY A 275 -14.88 -13.37 3.50
CA GLY A 275 -15.29 -13.83 4.83
C GLY A 275 -16.72 -13.46 5.21
N VAL A 276 -17.25 -12.35 4.68
CA VAL A 276 -18.67 -11.99 4.86
C VAL A 276 -19.58 -12.92 4.07
N LEU A 277 -19.24 -13.21 2.79
CA LEU A 277 -20.02 -14.13 1.95
C LEU A 277 -20.04 -15.55 2.53
N GLU A 278 -18.91 -16.05 2.99
CA GLU A 278 -18.80 -17.37 3.61
C GLU A 278 -19.72 -17.49 4.84
N LYS A 279 -19.71 -16.49 5.74
CA LYS A 279 -20.63 -16.47 6.90
C LYS A 279 -22.09 -16.35 6.51
N ALA A 280 -22.39 -15.63 5.43
CA ALA A 280 -23.75 -15.57 4.90
C ALA A 280 -24.21 -16.94 4.37
N ASP A 281 -23.30 -17.68 3.72
CA ASP A 281 -23.55 -19.01 3.18
C ASP A 281 -23.67 -20.12 4.23
N GLU A 282 -23.07 -19.96 5.38
CA GLU A 282 -23.29 -20.84 6.54
C GLU A 282 -24.64 -20.63 7.23
N GLY A 283 -25.30 -19.50 6.93
CA GLY A 283 -26.56 -19.15 7.53
C GLY A 283 -27.75 -20.00 7.06
N SER A 284 -28.85 -20.01 7.86
CA SER A 284 -30.10 -20.62 7.43
C SER A 284 -30.65 -19.96 6.16
N SER A 285 -31.52 -20.65 5.42
CA SER A 285 -32.17 -20.12 4.20
C SER A 285 -32.82 -18.76 4.40
N LEU A 286 -33.40 -18.50 5.59
CA LEU A 286 -33.97 -17.20 5.93
C LEU A 286 -32.88 -16.12 6.09
N LYS A 287 -31.77 -16.43 6.77
CA LYS A 287 -30.63 -15.50 6.93
C LYS A 287 -30.02 -15.11 5.58
N LYS A 288 -29.85 -16.07 4.68
CA LYS A 288 -29.41 -15.83 3.30
C LYS A 288 -30.35 -14.88 2.54
N LYS A 289 -31.64 -15.11 2.63
CA LYS A 289 -32.63 -14.23 1.99
C LYS A 289 -32.60 -12.80 2.55
N ILE A 290 -32.48 -12.64 3.87
CA ILE A 290 -32.34 -11.32 4.51
C ILE A 290 -31.05 -10.64 4.08
N PHE A 291 -29.93 -11.36 4.04
CA PHE A 291 -28.64 -10.83 3.60
C PHE A 291 -28.69 -10.34 2.15
N ASN A 292 -29.21 -11.15 1.23
CA ASN A 292 -29.33 -10.77 -0.19
C ASN A 292 -30.29 -9.58 -0.38
N TRP A 293 -31.41 -9.57 0.33
CA TRP A 293 -32.32 -8.43 0.32
C TRP A 293 -31.64 -7.15 0.83
N ALA A 294 -30.88 -7.24 1.92
CA ALA A 294 -30.16 -6.09 2.45
C ALA A 294 -29.12 -5.55 1.45
N LEU A 295 -28.34 -6.43 0.81
CA LEU A 295 -27.38 -6.03 -0.23
C LEU A 295 -28.07 -5.36 -1.42
N GLU A 296 -29.22 -5.85 -1.85
CA GLU A 296 -29.97 -5.22 -2.94
C GLU A 296 -30.43 -3.80 -2.55
N ILE A 297 -30.95 -3.62 -1.34
CA ILE A 297 -31.32 -2.29 -0.82
C ILE A 297 -30.10 -1.37 -0.73
N GLY A 298 -28.98 -1.88 -0.21
CA GLY A 298 -27.72 -1.13 -0.10
C GLY A 298 -27.20 -0.69 -1.47
N ASN A 299 -27.20 -1.58 -2.47
CA ASN A 299 -26.78 -1.26 -3.83
C ASN A 299 -27.66 -0.17 -4.46
N GLN A 300 -28.99 -0.26 -4.31
CA GLN A 300 -29.90 0.78 -4.79
C GLN A 300 -29.61 2.12 -4.12
N THR A 301 -29.39 2.14 -2.81
CA THR A 301 -29.08 3.36 -2.06
C THR A 301 -27.72 3.95 -2.47
N ALA A 302 -26.70 3.10 -2.61
CA ALA A 302 -25.37 3.49 -3.06
C ALA A 302 -25.39 4.13 -4.47
N GLU A 303 -26.21 3.62 -5.37
CA GLU A 303 -26.38 4.20 -6.71
C GLU A 303 -26.93 5.63 -6.66
N PHE A 304 -27.93 5.92 -5.83
CA PHE A 304 -28.44 7.28 -5.62
C PHE A 304 -27.34 8.20 -5.05
N LYS A 305 -26.61 7.74 -4.02
CA LYS A 305 -25.50 8.48 -3.41
C LYS A 305 -24.39 8.77 -4.45
N ARG A 306 -23.99 7.77 -5.22
CA ARG A 306 -22.94 7.91 -6.25
C ARG A 306 -23.33 8.91 -7.33
N LYS A 307 -24.61 8.95 -7.74
CA LYS A 307 -25.13 9.89 -8.74
C LYS A 307 -25.50 11.27 -8.17
N ASP A 308 -25.21 11.53 -6.91
CA ASP A 308 -25.60 12.75 -6.18
C ASP A 308 -27.12 13.04 -6.25
N GLN A 309 -27.93 12.01 -6.14
CA GLN A 309 -29.39 12.06 -6.23
C GLN A 309 -30.04 11.86 -4.87
N THR A 310 -31.22 12.48 -4.69
CA THR A 310 -31.99 12.31 -3.46
C THR A 310 -32.58 10.90 -3.35
N ILE A 311 -32.28 10.21 -2.25
CA ILE A 311 -32.79 8.86 -1.97
C ILE A 311 -34.28 8.95 -1.65
N PRO A 312 -35.17 8.15 -2.33
CA PRO A 312 -36.58 8.10 -2.01
C PRO A 312 -36.87 7.69 -0.56
N LEU A 313 -37.85 8.30 0.08
CA LEU A 313 -38.16 8.04 1.51
C LEU A 313 -38.40 6.55 1.82
N GLY A 314 -39.13 5.84 0.96
CA GLY A 314 -39.35 4.41 1.12
C GLY A 314 -38.08 3.58 1.07
N LEU A 315 -37.09 3.95 0.23
CA LEU A 315 -35.81 3.28 0.16
C LEU A 315 -34.94 3.61 1.40
N LYS A 316 -34.97 4.86 1.89
CA LYS A 316 -34.32 5.27 3.13
C LYS A 316 -34.81 4.49 4.36
N CYS A 317 -36.13 4.20 4.45
CA CYS A 317 -36.66 3.36 5.52
C CYS A 317 -36.13 1.91 5.41
N LYS A 318 -36.14 1.34 4.21
CA LYS A 318 -35.59 -0.01 3.96
C LYS A 318 -34.09 -0.09 4.28
N GLU A 319 -33.29 0.93 3.89
CA GLU A 319 -31.87 1.03 4.22
C GLU A 319 -31.62 0.96 5.73
N LYS A 320 -32.41 1.68 6.55
CA LYS A 320 -32.30 1.62 8.03
C LYS A 320 -32.58 0.22 8.57
N VAL A 321 -33.57 -0.49 8.01
CA VAL A 321 -33.85 -1.88 8.41
C VAL A 321 -32.74 -2.82 7.98
N ALA A 322 -32.18 -2.66 6.76
CA ALA A 322 -31.07 -3.44 6.28
C ALA A 322 -29.80 -3.19 7.13
N ASP A 323 -29.55 -1.95 7.52
CA ASP A 323 -28.45 -1.61 8.43
C ASP A 323 -28.60 -2.29 9.79
N LEU A 324 -29.75 -2.19 10.41
CA LEU A 324 -30.04 -2.81 11.73
C LEU A 324 -29.88 -4.34 11.69
N LEU A 325 -30.37 -4.99 10.66
CA LEU A 325 -30.40 -6.47 10.58
C LEU A 325 -29.06 -7.06 10.11
N VAL A 326 -28.33 -6.37 9.20
CA VAL A 326 -27.16 -6.91 8.48
C VAL A 326 -25.95 -6.01 8.57
N PHE A 327 -26.01 -4.76 8.09
CA PHE A 327 -24.82 -3.95 7.84
C PHE A 327 -24.10 -3.53 9.13
N SER A 328 -24.81 -3.17 10.18
CA SER A 328 -24.22 -2.84 11.49
C SER A 328 -23.34 -3.97 12.02
N LYS A 329 -23.75 -5.23 11.86
CA LYS A 329 -22.99 -6.40 12.30
C LYS A 329 -21.70 -6.60 11.52
N ILE A 330 -21.70 -6.26 10.22
CA ILE A 330 -20.51 -6.29 9.38
C ILE A 330 -19.58 -5.14 9.78
N LYS A 331 -20.12 -3.92 9.89
CA LYS A 331 -19.37 -2.72 10.30
C LYS A 331 -18.74 -2.88 11.69
N GLU A 332 -19.41 -3.50 12.65
CA GLU A 332 -18.88 -3.78 13.99
C GLU A 332 -17.58 -4.59 13.96
N LYS A 333 -17.44 -5.55 13.03
CA LYS A 333 -16.20 -6.32 12.83
C LYS A 333 -15.06 -5.46 12.30
N LEU A 334 -15.39 -4.35 11.67
CA LEU A 334 -14.45 -3.34 11.16
C LEU A 334 -14.29 -2.15 12.15
N GLY A 335 -14.73 -2.31 13.41
CA GLY A 335 -14.65 -1.27 14.46
C GLY A 335 -15.88 -0.38 14.57
N GLY A 336 -16.85 -0.49 13.69
CA GLY A 336 -18.16 0.19 13.76
C GLY A 336 -18.18 1.65 13.31
N ARG A 337 -17.04 2.26 13.02
CA ARG A 337 -16.92 3.68 12.65
C ARG A 337 -16.34 3.92 11.26
N LEU A 338 -15.84 2.87 10.62
CA LEU A 338 -15.14 2.97 9.34
C LEU A 338 -16.09 3.43 8.24
N TRP A 339 -15.79 4.56 7.60
CA TRP A 339 -16.61 5.13 6.53
C TRP A 339 -15.82 5.46 5.26
N PHE A 340 -14.50 5.64 5.36
CA PHE A 340 -13.67 6.05 4.23
C PHE A 340 -12.39 5.20 4.14
N ILE A 341 -12.18 4.57 2.99
CA ILE A 341 -11.06 3.65 2.75
C ILE A 341 -10.36 3.99 1.44
N PRO A 342 -9.22 4.69 1.43
CA PRO A 342 -8.36 4.74 0.27
C PRO A 342 -7.78 3.36 -0.04
N CYS A 343 -7.92 2.93 -1.30
CA CYS A 343 -7.41 1.65 -1.80
C CYS A 343 -6.53 1.87 -3.03
N GLY A 344 -5.30 1.36 -2.99
CA GLY A 344 -4.33 1.54 -4.06
C GLY A 344 -3.29 0.43 -4.14
N GLY A 345 -2.37 0.57 -5.09
CA GLY A 345 -1.24 -0.36 -5.28
C GLY A 345 -1.50 -1.54 -6.20
N ALA A 346 -2.77 -1.91 -6.44
CA ALA A 346 -3.21 -2.89 -7.44
C ALA A 346 -4.68 -2.63 -7.80
N SER A 347 -5.20 -3.29 -8.84
CA SER A 347 -6.60 -3.17 -9.22
C SER A 347 -7.53 -3.84 -8.19
N LEU A 348 -8.70 -3.26 -8.00
CA LEU A 348 -9.77 -3.79 -7.15
C LEU A 348 -10.99 -4.10 -8.02
N SER A 349 -11.61 -5.27 -7.83
CA SER A 349 -12.77 -5.64 -8.63
C SER A 349 -14.00 -4.78 -8.32
N PRO A 350 -14.84 -4.49 -9.33
CA PRO A 350 -16.09 -3.76 -9.14
C PRO A 350 -17.01 -4.37 -8.09
N GLU A 351 -17.09 -5.70 -8.00
CA GLU A 351 -17.96 -6.38 -7.03
C GLU A 351 -17.58 -6.03 -5.59
N VAL A 352 -16.28 -5.94 -5.30
CA VAL A 352 -15.81 -5.60 -3.95
C VAL A 352 -16.13 -4.14 -3.63
N THR A 353 -15.91 -3.21 -4.57
CA THR A 353 -16.25 -1.80 -4.35
C THR A 353 -17.76 -1.61 -4.17
N HIS A 354 -18.60 -2.26 -4.98
CA HIS A 354 -20.05 -2.27 -4.82
C HIS A 354 -20.50 -2.80 -3.46
N PHE A 355 -19.89 -3.90 -2.99
CA PHE A 355 -20.21 -4.44 -1.69
C PHE A 355 -19.96 -3.42 -0.56
N PHE A 356 -18.79 -2.79 -0.52
CA PHE A 356 -18.48 -1.81 0.52
C PHE A 356 -19.39 -0.58 0.45
N GLU A 357 -19.71 -0.09 -0.75
CA GLU A 357 -20.69 0.99 -0.91
C GLU A 357 -22.08 0.58 -0.42
N SER A 358 -22.51 -0.67 -0.69
CA SER A 358 -23.82 -1.17 -0.23
C SER A 358 -23.98 -1.16 1.28
N ILE A 359 -22.89 -1.27 2.03
CA ILE A 359 -22.87 -1.19 3.49
C ILE A 359 -22.46 0.21 4.00
N ASP A 360 -22.51 1.24 3.13
CA ASP A 360 -22.21 2.64 3.45
C ASP A 360 -20.75 2.86 3.91
N ILE A 361 -19.81 2.19 3.27
CA ILE A 361 -18.37 2.43 3.40
C ILE A 361 -17.83 2.87 2.04
N HIS A 362 -17.35 4.12 1.96
CA HIS A 362 -16.79 4.66 0.73
C HIS A 362 -15.35 4.15 0.52
N VAL A 363 -15.18 3.27 -0.48
CA VAL A 363 -13.86 2.83 -0.93
C VAL A 363 -13.44 3.71 -2.10
N THR A 364 -12.45 4.60 -1.89
CA THR A 364 -11.88 5.39 -2.96
C THR A 364 -10.71 4.64 -3.60
N VAL A 365 -10.91 4.13 -4.82
CA VAL A 365 -9.83 3.51 -5.59
C VAL A 365 -8.99 4.61 -6.21
N GLY A 366 -7.67 4.58 -5.95
CA GLY A 366 -6.72 5.55 -6.44
C GLY A 366 -5.60 4.91 -7.26
N TYR A 367 -5.01 5.70 -8.16
CA TYR A 367 -3.86 5.34 -8.95
C TYR A 367 -2.71 6.31 -8.71
N GLY A 368 -1.51 5.76 -8.69
CA GLY A 368 -0.27 6.50 -8.63
C GLY A 368 0.93 5.60 -8.32
N LEU A 369 2.09 6.19 -8.30
CA LEU A 369 3.39 5.56 -8.20
C LEU A 369 4.20 6.23 -7.08
N THR A 370 5.34 5.66 -6.73
CA THR A 370 6.31 6.36 -5.87
C THR A 370 6.76 7.66 -6.53
N GLU A 371 6.98 7.64 -7.83
CA GLU A 371 7.36 8.76 -8.69
C GLU A 371 6.31 9.89 -8.76
N THR A 372 5.09 9.62 -8.28
CA THR A 372 3.99 10.60 -8.24
C THR A 372 3.52 10.92 -6.82
N THR A 373 4.35 10.67 -5.81
CA THR A 373 4.05 10.90 -4.39
C THR A 373 2.73 10.25 -3.96
N ALA A 374 2.48 9.03 -4.41
CA ALA A 374 1.34 8.14 -4.21
C ALA A 374 0.13 8.36 -5.12
N THR A 375 -0.39 9.57 -5.29
CA THR A 375 -1.74 9.73 -5.87
C THR A 375 -1.75 10.66 -7.08
N LEU A 376 -2.19 10.17 -8.22
CA LEU A 376 -2.55 10.94 -9.42
C LEU A 376 -4.06 11.09 -9.54
N THR A 377 -4.78 9.97 -9.38
CA THR A 377 -6.25 9.94 -9.49
C THR A 377 -6.87 9.22 -8.32
N ALA A 378 -8.13 9.52 -8.04
CA ALA A 378 -8.95 8.83 -7.05
C ALA A 378 -10.43 8.88 -7.42
N PHE A 379 -11.25 7.98 -6.87
CA PHE A 379 -12.70 8.14 -6.95
C PHE A 379 -13.10 9.41 -6.20
N PRO A 380 -13.78 10.35 -6.86
CA PRO A 380 -14.41 11.46 -6.14
C PRO A 380 -15.53 10.93 -5.22
N PRO A 381 -16.04 11.75 -4.27
CA PRO A 381 -17.15 11.35 -3.40
C PRO A 381 -18.41 10.93 -4.16
N THR A 382 -18.62 11.48 -5.36
CA THR A 382 -19.76 11.16 -6.25
C THR A 382 -19.30 11.19 -7.71
N ASN A 383 -20.14 10.66 -8.62
CA ASN A 383 -19.90 10.71 -10.07
C ASN A 383 -18.60 10.03 -10.54
N PHE A 384 -18.36 8.82 -10.04
CA PHE A 384 -17.28 7.95 -10.49
C PHE A 384 -17.82 6.66 -11.10
N GLU A 385 -16.95 5.91 -11.80
CA GLU A 385 -17.29 4.64 -12.44
C GLU A 385 -16.47 3.50 -11.81
N HIS A 386 -17.13 2.42 -11.41
CA HIS A 386 -16.44 1.24 -10.89
C HIS A 386 -15.55 0.59 -11.95
N GLY A 387 -14.41 0.04 -11.51
CA GLY A 387 -13.39 -0.51 -12.40
C GLY A 387 -12.43 0.55 -12.98
N SER A 388 -12.74 1.85 -12.81
CA SER A 388 -11.79 2.93 -13.10
C SER A 388 -10.83 3.16 -11.91
N CYS A 389 -9.91 4.10 -12.09
CA CYS A 389 -9.07 4.67 -11.03
C CYS A 389 -9.50 6.10 -10.67
N GLY A 390 -10.73 6.49 -11.05
CA GLY A 390 -11.31 7.79 -10.77
C GLY A 390 -10.77 8.92 -11.62
N LYS A 391 -10.76 10.12 -11.06
CA LYS A 391 -10.42 11.38 -11.74
C LYS A 391 -9.12 11.97 -11.20
N PRO A 392 -8.40 12.78 -12.00
CA PRO A 392 -7.20 13.48 -11.55
C PRO A 392 -7.49 14.35 -10.33
N LEU A 393 -6.54 14.37 -9.38
CA LEU A 393 -6.58 15.31 -8.26
C LEU A 393 -6.36 16.76 -8.72
N PRO A 394 -6.83 17.77 -7.99
CA PRO A 394 -6.54 19.16 -8.25
C PRO A 394 -5.03 19.43 -8.39
N GLY A 395 -4.65 20.15 -9.45
CA GLY A 395 -3.25 20.43 -9.77
C GLY A 395 -2.47 19.26 -10.36
N VAL A 396 -3.14 18.16 -10.72
CA VAL A 396 -2.60 17.04 -11.49
C VAL A 396 -3.22 17.04 -12.87
N GLU A 397 -2.39 17.02 -13.89
CA GLU A 397 -2.79 16.88 -15.30
C GLU A 397 -2.41 15.49 -15.80
N ILE A 398 -3.30 14.86 -16.56
CA ILE A 398 -3.06 13.55 -17.17
C ILE A 398 -3.42 13.62 -18.63
N ARG A 399 -2.55 13.09 -19.49
CA ARG A 399 -2.83 12.85 -20.92
C ARG A 399 -2.51 11.41 -21.29
N ILE A 400 -3.10 10.96 -22.37
CA ILE A 400 -2.76 9.67 -22.99
C ILE A 400 -1.80 9.96 -24.15
N GLY A 401 -0.61 9.41 -24.06
CA GLY A 401 0.47 9.55 -25.03
C GLY A 401 0.48 8.43 -26.08
N GLU A 402 1.62 8.24 -26.74
CA GLU A 402 1.84 7.13 -27.66
C GLU A 402 1.70 5.77 -26.95
N HIS A 403 1.19 4.78 -27.64
CA HIS A 403 0.93 3.43 -27.11
C HIS A 403 -0.01 3.41 -25.91
N ASP A 404 -0.95 4.33 -25.87
CA ASP A 404 -1.89 4.53 -24.77
C ASP A 404 -1.22 4.84 -23.41
N GLU A 405 0.04 5.30 -23.41
CA GLU A 405 0.79 5.58 -22.19
C GLU A 405 0.16 6.72 -21.40
N ILE A 406 -0.10 6.46 -20.11
CA ILE A 406 -0.52 7.48 -19.15
C ILE A 406 0.67 8.39 -18.88
N GLN A 407 0.54 9.67 -19.16
CA GLN A 407 1.54 10.70 -18.87
C GLN A 407 0.96 11.71 -17.89
N ALA A 408 1.74 12.08 -16.87
CA ALA A 408 1.28 12.97 -15.81
C ALA A 408 2.18 14.19 -15.64
N LYS A 409 1.58 15.32 -15.22
CA LYS A 409 2.27 16.57 -14.93
C LYS A 409 1.61 17.27 -13.74
N GLY A 410 2.36 18.11 -13.03
CA GLY A 410 1.83 18.93 -11.93
C GLY A 410 2.23 18.43 -10.55
N ASN A 411 1.32 18.59 -9.58
CA ASN A 411 1.58 18.27 -8.18
C ASN A 411 1.93 16.79 -7.99
N GLY A 412 2.90 16.53 -7.12
CA GLY A 412 3.28 15.18 -6.74
C GLY A 412 4.36 14.53 -7.63
N ILE A 413 4.65 15.04 -8.83
CA ILE A 413 5.65 14.43 -9.72
C ILE A 413 7.05 14.58 -9.11
N MET A 414 7.82 13.49 -9.12
CA MET A 414 9.20 13.46 -8.62
C MET A 414 10.13 14.43 -9.34
N LYS A 415 11.23 14.81 -8.71
CA LYS A 415 12.31 15.54 -9.38
C LYS A 415 13.14 14.67 -10.34
N GLY A 416 13.17 13.38 -10.10
CA GLY A 416 13.93 12.41 -10.85
C GLY A 416 14.49 11.31 -9.96
N TYR A 417 15.34 10.48 -10.53
CA TYR A 417 16.03 9.41 -9.82
C TYR A 417 17.38 9.88 -9.28
N TYR A 418 17.63 9.61 -8.01
CA TYR A 418 18.85 10.02 -7.30
C TYR A 418 20.10 9.44 -7.96
N LYS A 419 21.05 10.31 -8.32
CA LYS A 419 22.29 9.94 -9.04
C LYS A 419 22.08 9.19 -10.37
N ARG A 420 20.92 9.34 -11.01
CA ARG A 420 20.57 8.64 -12.26
C ARG A 420 19.97 9.63 -13.30
N PRO A 421 20.76 10.60 -13.80
CA PRO A 421 20.23 11.62 -14.72
C PRO A 421 19.73 11.02 -16.03
N GLU A 422 20.45 10.06 -16.63
CA GLU A 422 20.06 9.42 -17.89
C GLU A 422 18.75 8.61 -17.75
N GLU A 423 18.52 7.99 -16.59
CA GLU A 423 17.28 7.25 -16.33
C GLU A 423 16.12 8.20 -16.04
N THR A 424 16.42 9.36 -15.47
CA THR A 424 15.45 10.44 -15.27
C THR A 424 15.00 10.99 -16.61
N GLU A 425 15.90 11.32 -17.51
CA GLU A 425 15.59 11.84 -18.84
C GLU A 425 14.69 10.88 -19.64
N LYS A 426 14.91 9.57 -19.55
CA LYS A 426 14.12 8.56 -20.25
C LYS A 426 12.64 8.52 -19.82
N VAL A 427 12.32 8.94 -18.60
CA VAL A 427 10.95 8.88 -18.06
C VAL A 427 10.23 10.22 -18.13
N PHE A 428 10.85 11.24 -18.71
CA PHE A 428 10.18 12.49 -19.03
C PHE A 428 10.13 12.71 -20.56
N THR A 429 9.06 13.35 -21.01
CA THR A 429 8.96 13.83 -22.40
C THR A 429 9.73 15.15 -22.54
N GLN A 430 10.00 15.60 -23.77
CA GLN A 430 10.66 16.88 -24.02
C GLN A 430 9.88 18.09 -23.49
N ASP A 431 8.55 17.99 -23.43
CA ASP A 431 7.64 19.02 -22.89
C ASP A 431 7.33 18.83 -21.39
N GLY A 432 8.10 17.96 -20.70
CA GLY A 432 8.14 17.81 -19.24
C GLY A 432 7.03 16.98 -18.62
N TRP A 433 6.39 16.08 -19.39
CA TRP A 433 5.44 15.10 -18.83
C TRP A 433 6.16 13.85 -18.36
N PHE A 434 5.79 13.40 -17.18
CA PHE A 434 6.28 12.13 -16.62
C PHE A 434 5.55 10.95 -17.30
N LYS A 435 6.31 10.04 -17.87
CA LYS A 435 5.86 8.78 -18.47
C LYS A 435 5.74 7.72 -17.40
N THR A 436 4.51 7.31 -17.09
CA THR A 436 4.27 6.37 -15.99
C THR A 436 4.69 4.93 -16.30
N GLY A 437 4.73 4.58 -17.60
CA GLY A 437 4.94 3.22 -18.07
C GLY A 437 3.70 2.34 -17.92
N ASP A 438 2.56 2.90 -17.51
CA ASP A 438 1.25 2.26 -17.48
C ASP A 438 0.42 2.75 -18.68
N ALA A 439 -0.35 1.88 -19.29
CA ALA A 439 -1.29 2.22 -20.37
C ALA A 439 -2.69 2.41 -19.80
N GLY A 440 -3.46 3.32 -20.42
CA GLY A 440 -4.82 3.59 -19.97
C GLY A 440 -5.63 4.46 -20.93
N LYS A 441 -6.88 4.68 -20.56
CA LYS A 441 -7.82 5.52 -21.32
C LYS A 441 -8.79 6.24 -20.39
N PHE A 442 -9.34 7.35 -20.86
CA PHE A 442 -10.46 8.02 -20.20
C PHE A 442 -11.80 7.58 -20.79
N ASP A 443 -12.82 7.53 -19.94
CA ASP A 443 -14.20 7.51 -20.40
C ASP A 443 -14.71 8.94 -20.70
N ASP A 444 -15.93 9.04 -21.25
CA ASP A 444 -16.57 10.33 -21.57
C ASP A 444 -16.86 11.20 -20.34
N LYS A 445 -16.78 10.62 -19.12
CA LYS A 445 -16.99 11.31 -17.83
C LYS A 445 -15.68 11.75 -17.18
N GLY A 446 -14.53 11.46 -17.82
CA GLY A 446 -13.19 11.80 -17.34
C GLY A 446 -12.67 10.85 -16.25
N ASN A 447 -13.19 9.63 -16.13
CA ASN A 447 -12.61 8.61 -15.30
C ASN A 447 -11.47 7.88 -16.03
N LEU A 448 -10.33 7.70 -15.37
CA LEU A 448 -9.17 6.99 -15.90
C LEU A 448 -9.33 5.47 -15.68
N PHE A 449 -9.15 4.69 -16.74
CA PHE A 449 -9.04 3.23 -16.69
C PHE A 449 -7.61 2.83 -17.04
N ILE A 450 -6.96 2.08 -16.16
CA ILE A 450 -5.68 1.45 -16.45
C ILE A 450 -5.95 0.17 -17.21
N THR A 451 -5.33 0.03 -18.36
CA THR A 451 -5.50 -1.15 -19.22
C THR A 451 -4.38 -2.15 -19.00
N ASP A 452 -3.13 -1.69 -18.85
CA ASP A 452 -1.97 -2.54 -18.59
C ASP A 452 -0.70 -1.77 -18.19
N ARG A 453 0.41 -2.53 -17.98
CA ARG A 453 1.77 -1.99 -17.92
C ARG A 453 2.48 -2.19 -19.25
N ILE A 454 2.93 -1.10 -19.85
CA ILE A 454 3.60 -1.13 -21.16
C ILE A 454 4.82 -2.06 -21.16
N LYS A 455 5.59 -2.09 -20.05
CA LYS A 455 6.78 -2.94 -19.90
C LYS A 455 6.48 -4.40 -19.58
N ASP A 456 5.26 -4.70 -19.15
CA ASP A 456 4.85 -6.05 -18.76
C ASP A 456 4.04 -6.74 -19.86
N LEU A 457 3.68 -6.03 -20.95
CA LEU A 457 3.05 -6.61 -22.13
C LEU A 457 3.90 -7.73 -22.68
N MET A 458 3.32 -8.92 -22.83
CA MET A 458 3.97 -10.07 -23.41
C MET A 458 3.56 -10.24 -24.86
N LYS A 459 4.53 -10.49 -25.75
CA LYS A 459 4.26 -10.78 -27.13
C LYS A 459 4.37 -12.27 -27.40
N THR A 460 3.26 -12.91 -27.76
CA THR A 460 3.27 -14.32 -28.15
C THR A 460 4.06 -14.52 -29.43
N SER A 461 4.48 -15.79 -29.71
CA SER A 461 5.15 -16.15 -30.95
C SER A 461 4.30 -15.84 -32.20
N ASN A 462 2.97 -15.75 -32.06
CA ASN A 462 2.03 -15.40 -33.12
C ASN A 462 1.82 -13.86 -33.23
N GLY A 463 2.62 -13.05 -32.55
CA GLY A 463 2.58 -11.59 -32.62
C GLY A 463 1.44 -10.93 -31.86
N LYS A 464 0.66 -11.67 -31.06
CA LYS A 464 -0.41 -11.10 -30.22
C LYS A 464 0.15 -10.55 -28.91
N TYR A 465 -0.29 -9.38 -28.51
CA TYR A 465 0.04 -8.80 -27.21
C TYR A 465 -0.92 -9.32 -26.15
N ILE A 466 -0.36 -9.74 -25.03
CA ILE A 466 -1.07 -10.23 -23.85
C ILE A 466 -0.81 -9.27 -22.71
N ALA A 467 -1.87 -8.84 -22.06
CA ALA A 467 -1.92 -8.02 -20.87
C ALA A 467 -1.91 -8.92 -19.61
N PRO A 468 -0.74 -9.32 -19.06
CA PRO A 468 -0.70 -10.36 -18.03
C PRO A 468 -1.41 -9.92 -16.76
N GLN A 469 -1.26 -8.66 -16.34
CA GLN A 469 -1.80 -8.17 -15.08
C GLN A 469 -3.34 -8.14 -15.10
N MET A 470 -3.94 -7.82 -16.24
CA MET A 470 -5.40 -7.85 -16.41
C MET A 470 -5.95 -9.26 -16.20
N ILE A 471 -5.32 -10.26 -16.82
CA ILE A 471 -5.75 -11.66 -16.75
C ILE A 471 -5.46 -12.23 -15.36
N GLU A 472 -4.28 -11.95 -14.78
CA GLU A 472 -3.91 -12.38 -13.43
C GLU A 472 -4.91 -11.84 -12.39
N ASN A 473 -5.28 -10.56 -12.49
CA ASN A 473 -6.27 -9.94 -11.63
C ASN A 473 -7.66 -10.58 -11.81
N LEU A 474 -8.08 -10.81 -13.05
CA LEU A 474 -9.35 -11.50 -13.32
C LEU A 474 -9.40 -12.88 -12.64
N LEU A 475 -8.31 -13.65 -12.73
CA LEU A 475 -8.24 -15.00 -12.18
C LEU A 475 -8.02 -15.03 -10.66
N THR A 476 -7.43 -14.01 -10.06
CA THR A 476 -7.26 -13.91 -8.58
C THR A 476 -8.44 -13.28 -7.86
N ASN A 477 -9.42 -12.71 -8.57
CA ASN A 477 -10.67 -12.18 -7.99
C ASN A 477 -11.64 -13.29 -7.53
N ASN A 478 -11.11 -14.39 -7.00
CA ASN A 478 -11.87 -15.52 -6.46
C ASN A 478 -11.15 -16.10 -5.24
N ASN A 479 -11.84 -16.99 -4.52
CA ASN A 479 -11.32 -17.51 -3.25
C ASN A 479 -10.37 -18.70 -3.39
N PHE A 480 -10.21 -19.29 -4.58
CA PHE A 480 -9.42 -20.52 -4.74
C PHE A 480 -8.03 -20.30 -5.34
N ILE A 481 -7.72 -19.13 -5.90
CA ILE A 481 -6.37 -18.77 -6.38
C ILE A 481 -5.75 -17.74 -5.44
N GLN A 482 -4.59 -18.07 -4.87
CA GLN A 482 -3.83 -17.20 -3.97
C GLN A 482 -2.86 -16.29 -4.73
N GLN A 483 -2.08 -16.88 -5.65
CA GLN A 483 -1.10 -16.18 -6.49
C GLN A 483 -1.11 -16.82 -7.89
N ILE A 484 -0.79 -16.02 -8.90
CA ILE A 484 -0.72 -16.49 -10.29
C ILE A 484 0.38 -15.76 -11.04
N VAL A 485 1.08 -16.47 -11.91
CA VAL A 485 2.06 -15.90 -12.86
C VAL A 485 1.73 -16.39 -14.24
N LEU A 486 1.38 -15.46 -15.13
CA LEU A 486 1.17 -15.78 -16.54
C LEU A 486 2.49 -15.89 -17.30
N ILE A 487 2.52 -16.77 -18.27
CA ILE A 487 3.62 -17.02 -19.20
C ILE A 487 3.06 -16.93 -20.62
N ALA A 488 3.56 -16.00 -21.43
CA ALA A 488 3.14 -15.82 -22.82
C ALA A 488 4.26 -15.32 -23.73
N GLU A 489 5.32 -14.69 -23.17
CA GLU A 489 6.40 -14.08 -23.95
C GLU A 489 7.11 -15.11 -24.82
N GLY A 490 7.06 -14.92 -26.16
CA GLY A 490 7.63 -15.83 -27.14
C GLY A 490 6.96 -17.20 -27.24
N LYS A 491 5.89 -17.47 -26.49
CA LYS A 491 5.19 -18.75 -26.45
C LYS A 491 3.96 -18.76 -27.39
N GLN A 492 3.51 -19.96 -27.78
CA GLN A 492 2.39 -20.11 -28.73
C GLN A 492 1.02 -19.76 -28.14
N PHE A 493 0.86 -19.94 -26.84
CA PHE A 493 -0.36 -19.66 -26.08
C PHE A 493 -0.03 -19.23 -24.65
N VAL A 494 -1.03 -18.69 -23.95
CA VAL A 494 -0.90 -18.31 -22.55
C VAL A 494 -0.95 -19.54 -21.64
N SER A 495 0.04 -19.68 -20.77
CA SER A 495 0.03 -20.64 -19.65
C SER A 495 0.20 -19.93 -18.31
N ALA A 496 0.03 -20.65 -17.20
CA ALA A 496 0.12 -20.07 -15.87
C ALA A 496 0.74 -21.01 -14.83
N LEU A 497 1.52 -20.45 -13.90
CA LEU A 497 1.80 -21.05 -12.60
C LEU A 497 0.78 -20.51 -11.60
N ILE A 498 0.06 -21.38 -10.90
CA ILE A 498 -1.04 -21.01 -10.00
C ILE A 498 -0.75 -21.57 -8.61
N VAL A 499 -0.69 -20.69 -7.63
CA VAL A 499 -0.67 -21.08 -6.22
C VAL A 499 -2.11 -21.15 -5.72
N PRO A 500 -2.58 -22.31 -5.29
CA PRO A 500 -3.89 -22.46 -4.65
C PRO A 500 -4.01 -21.57 -3.40
N ASN A 501 -5.22 -21.15 -3.10
CA ASN A 501 -5.53 -20.75 -1.73
C ASN A 501 -5.66 -22.03 -0.90
N PHE A 502 -4.63 -22.33 -0.12
CA PHE A 502 -4.54 -23.61 0.60
C PHE A 502 -5.60 -23.74 1.70
N GLU A 503 -6.05 -22.64 2.30
CA GLU A 503 -7.15 -22.64 3.26
C GLU A 503 -8.46 -23.08 2.59
N PHE A 504 -8.82 -22.44 1.47
CA PHE A 504 -9.98 -22.81 0.67
C PHE A 504 -9.88 -24.26 0.14
N LEU A 505 -8.71 -24.63 -0.38
CA LEU A 505 -8.51 -25.98 -0.93
C LEU A 505 -8.65 -27.06 0.16
N ASN A 506 -8.17 -26.81 1.37
CA ASN A 506 -8.34 -27.72 2.52
C ASN A 506 -9.82 -27.93 2.86
N ASP A 507 -10.62 -26.86 2.85
CA ASP A 507 -12.07 -26.96 3.09
C ASP A 507 -12.81 -27.66 1.94
N TYR A 508 -12.37 -27.44 0.71
CA TYR A 508 -12.89 -28.19 -0.43
C TYR A 508 -12.59 -29.69 -0.31
N LEU A 509 -11.36 -30.08 0.08
CA LEU A 509 -10.97 -31.48 0.30
C LEU A 509 -11.86 -32.14 1.35
N LYS A 510 -12.11 -31.46 2.49
CA LYS A 510 -13.00 -31.95 3.56
C LYS A 510 -14.43 -32.16 3.05
N LYS A 511 -15.00 -31.16 2.33
CA LYS A 511 -16.35 -31.24 1.76
C LYS A 511 -16.53 -32.39 0.75
N LYS A 512 -15.44 -32.71 0.02
CA LYS A 512 -15.43 -33.81 -0.98
C LYS A 512 -14.96 -35.14 -0.42
N ASN A 513 -14.61 -35.22 0.88
CA ASN A 513 -14.03 -36.41 1.51
C ASN A 513 -12.76 -36.91 0.81
N ILE A 514 -11.94 -35.99 0.26
CA ILE A 514 -10.65 -36.32 -0.36
C ILE A 514 -9.60 -36.36 0.74
N PRO A 515 -8.89 -37.47 0.97
CA PRO A 515 -7.89 -37.55 2.01
C PRO A 515 -6.72 -36.63 1.72
N PHE A 516 -6.36 -35.82 2.71
CA PHE A 516 -5.17 -34.97 2.65
C PHE A 516 -3.92 -35.82 2.92
N THR A 517 -2.91 -35.66 2.08
CA THR A 517 -1.58 -36.26 2.24
C THR A 517 -0.55 -35.15 2.50
N ASN A 518 -0.11 -34.49 1.46
CA ASN A 518 0.70 -33.28 1.45
C ASN A 518 0.30 -32.43 0.25
N TRP A 519 0.76 -31.19 0.19
CA TRP A 519 0.36 -30.29 -0.90
C TRP A 519 0.95 -30.71 -2.24
N GLU A 520 2.14 -31.29 -2.27
CA GLU A 520 2.81 -31.82 -3.47
C GLU A 520 1.95 -32.88 -4.18
N ASP A 521 1.33 -33.79 -3.43
CA ASP A 521 0.46 -34.82 -3.98
C ASP A 521 -0.93 -34.25 -4.35
N ILE A 522 -1.48 -33.37 -3.50
CA ILE A 522 -2.82 -32.80 -3.71
C ILE A 522 -2.90 -31.99 -5.00
N VAL A 523 -1.91 -31.14 -5.27
CA VAL A 523 -1.92 -30.28 -6.48
C VAL A 523 -1.74 -31.08 -7.77
N GLN A 524 -1.30 -32.33 -7.70
CA GLN A 524 -1.14 -33.23 -8.83
C GLN A 524 -2.36 -34.14 -9.07
N LYS A 525 -3.29 -34.22 -8.13
CA LYS A 525 -4.50 -35.04 -8.28
C LYS A 525 -5.35 -34.51 -9.43
N LYS A 526 -5.73 -35.43 -10.33
CA LYS A 526 -6.55 -35.10 -11.50
C LYS A 526 -7.84 -34.38 -11.13
N GLU A 527 -8.52 -34.82 -10.08
CA GLU A 527 -9.74 -34.22 -9.58
C GLU A 527 -9.56 -32.74 -9.20
N ILE A 528 -8.42 -32.38 -8.58
CA ILE A 528 -8.08 -31.01 -8.22
C ILE A 528 -7.74 -30.19 -9.45
N ILE A 529 -6.95 -30.73 -10.37
CA ILE A 529 -6.62 -30.08 -11.64
C ILE A 529 -7.88 -29.80 -12.45
N ASP A 530 -8.79 -30.78 -12.55
CA ASP A 530 -10.07 -30.64 -13.27
C ASP A 530 -10.96 -29.56 -12.62
N PHE A 531 -11.02 -29.50 -11.29
CA PHE A 531 -11.71 -28.43 -10.56
C PHE A 531 -11.17 -27.04 -10.93
N TYR A 532 -9.84 -26.85 -10.85
CA TYR A 532 -9.23 -25.56 -11.22
C TYR A 532 -9.44 -25.23 -12.70
N LYS A 533 -9.37 -26.21 -13.59
CA LYS A 533 -9.62 -26.04 -15.02
C LYS A 533 -11.04 -25.55 -15.30
N GLU A 534 -12.05 -26.14 -14.64
CA GLU A 534 -13.43 -25.72 -14.75
C GLU A 534 -13.61 -24.25 -14.30
N LYS A 535 -13.06 -23.92 -13.13
CA LYS A 535 -13.15 -22.57 -12.55
C LYS A 535 -12.43 -21.52 -13.38
N ILE A 536 -11.24 -21.81 -13.86
CA ILE A 536 -10.49 -20.91 -14.75
C ILE A 536 -11.26 -20.68 -16.04
N ASN A 537 -11.80 -21.74 -16.65
CA ASN A 537 -12.62 -21.61 -17.87
C ASN A 537 -13.87 -20.77 -17.65
N GLU A 538 -14.49 -20.86 -16.47
CA GLU A 538 -15.64 -20.04 -16.11
C GLU A 538 -15.27 -18.55 -16.02
N LEU A 539 -14.18 -18.23 -15.35
CA LEU A 539 -13.73 -16.85 -15.15
C LEU A 539 -13.28 -16.16 -16.44
N GLN A 540 -12.64 -16.92 -17.34
CA GLN A 540 -12.08 -16.36 -18.58
C GLN A 540 -13.04 -16.41 -19.78
N LYS A 541 -14.35 -16.66 -19.58
CA LYS A 541 -15.34 -16.77 -20.67
C LYS A 541 -15.38 -15.55 -21.59
N HIS A 542 -15.16 -14.37 -21.02
CA HIS A 542 -15.23 -13.09 -21.74
C HIS A 542 -13.91 -12.67 -22.39
N LEU A 543 -12.81 -13.40 -22.16
CA LEU A 543 -11.53 -13.11 -22.78
C LEU A 543 -11.50 -13.60 -24.23
N SER A 544 -10.71 -12.91 -25.05
CA SER A 544 -10.38 -13.36 -26.41
C SER A 544 -9.63 -14.69 -26.35
N ASP A 545 -9.77 -15.52 -27.37
CA ASP A 545 -9.25 -16.90 -27.34
C ASP A 545 -7.71 -16.97 -27.20
N PHE A 546 -7.00 -15.95 -27.69
CA PHE A 546 -5.55 -15.83 -27.55
C PHE A 546 -5.10 -15.34 -26.16
N GLU A 547 -5.98 -14.77 -25.34
CA GLU A 547 -5.73 -14.30 -23.98
C GLU A 547 -6.02 -15.39 -22.93
N LYS A 548 -6.78 -16.41 -23.29
CA LYS A 548 -7.16 -17.49 -22.36
C LYS A 548 -5.98 -18.35 -21.95
N VAL A 549 -5.88 -18.63 -20.67
CA VAL A 549 -4.94 -19.61 -20.12
C VAL A 549 -5.32 -20.99 -20.65
N LYS A 550 -4.48 -21.54 -21.51
CA LYS A 550 -4.69 -22.87 -22.14
C LYS A 550 -4.14 -24.02 -21.31
N LYS A 551 -3.03 -23.80 -20.61
CA LYS A 551 -2.42 -24.76 -19.68
C LYS A 551 -1.98 -24.07 -18.40
N PHE A 552 -1.98 -24.79 -17.31
CA PHE A 552 -1.48 -24.31 -16.03
C PHE A 552 -0.87 -25.43 -15.20
N THR A 553 -0.03 -25.06 -14.25
CA THR A 553 0.49 -25.94 -13.20
C THR A 553 0.14 -25.37 -11.84
N LEU A 554 -0.43 -26.20 -10.97
CA LEU A 554 -0.68 -25.86 -9.58
C LEU A 554 0.61 -26.01 -8.77
N MET A 555 0.97 -24.97 -8.02
CA MET A 555 2.17 -24.93 -7.18
C MET A 555 1.85 -25.43 -5.77
N PRO A 556 2.72 -26.24 -5.15
CA PRO A 556 2.49 -26.78 -3.79
C PRO A 556 2.81 -25.80 -2.67
N ALA A 557 3.41 -24.66 -2.96
CA ALA A 557 3.80 -23.64 -2.00
C ALA A 557 3.60 -22.23 -2.54
N GLU A 558 3.44 -21.26 -1.64
CA GLU A 558 3.36 -19.84 -2.00
C GLU A 558 4.73 -19.30 -2.47
N PHE A 559 4.69 -18.27 -3.33
CA PHE A 559 5.87 -17.48 -3.62
C PHE A 559 6.19 -16.59 -2.41
N GLU A 560 7.47 -16.51 -2.03
CA GLU A 560 7.90 -15.85 -0.79
C GLU A 560 8.86 -14.69 -1.03
N ILE A 561 8.90 -13.77 -0.04
CA ILE A 561 9.89 -12.67 0.01
C ILE A 561 11.29 -13.24 0.26
N SER A 562 11.39 -14.24 1.14
CA SER A 562 12.64 -14.90 1.54
C SER A 562 13.38 -15.52 0.37
N SER A 563 12.65 -16.06 -0.61
CA SER A 563 13.19 -16.65 -1.84
C SER A 563 13.40 -15.62 -2.96
N GLY A 564 13.02 -14.35 -2.72
CA GLY A 564 13.13 -13.28 -3.69
C GLY A 564 12.05 -13.29 -4.78
N GLU A 565 11.07 -14.18 -4.73
CA GLU A 565 10.01 -14.35 -5.73
C GLU A 565 8.97 -13.24 -5.71
N ILE A 566 8.76 -12.62 -4.54
CA ILE A 566 7.90 -11.46 -4.38
C ILE A 566 8.64 -10.30 -3.72
N THR A 567 8.15 -9.10 -3.97
CA THR A 567 8.67 -7.89 -3.32
C THR A 567 8.12 -7.75 -1.89
N PRO A 568 8.71 -6.88 -1.04
CA PRO A 568 8.14 -6.52 0.26
C PRO A 568 6.70 -5.99 0.19
N THR A 569 6.28 -5.47 -0.97
CA THR A 569 4.91 -5.03 -1.25
C THR A 569 4.04 -6.13 -1.85
N LEU A 570 4.47 -7.40 -1.72
CA LEU A 570 3.78 -8.59 -2.21
C LEU A 570 3.56 -8.65 -3.73
N LYS A 571 4.33 -7.89 -4.52
CA LYS A 571 4.31 -7.97 -5.98
C LYS A 571 5.22 -9.08 -6.46
N ILE A 572 4.74 -9.92 -7.37
CA ILE A 572 5.50 -11.03 -7.94
C ILE A 572 6.63 -10.50 -8.83
N LYS A 573 7.85 -10.97 -8.60
CA LYS A 573 9.01 -10.73 -9.47
C LYS A 573 9.04 -11.80 -10.57
N ARG A 574 8.26 -11.55 -11.62
CA ARG A 574 8.04 -12.49 -12.72
C ARG A 574 9.32 -13.13 -13.24
N ASN A 575 10.35 -12.34 -13.52
CA ASN A 575 11.62 -12.84 -14.05
C ASN A 575 12.30 -13.87 -13.14
N ILE A 576 12.19 -13.69 -11.81
CA ILE A 576 12.75 -14.62 -10.83
C ILE A 576 11.94 -15.92 -10.83
N VAL A 577 10.61 -15.81 -10.80
CA VAL A 577 9.70 -16.97 -10.83
C VAL A 577 9.89 -17.76 -12.12
N LEU A 578 9.92 -17.11 -13.29
CA LEU A 578 10.11 -17.77 -14.57
C LEU A 578 11.46 -18.50 -14.65
N LYS A 579 12.52 -17.91 -14.13
CA LYS A 579 13.85 -18.55 -14.08
C LYS A 579 13.88 -19.73 -13.14
N LYS A 580 13.31 -19.60 -11.94
CA LYS A 580 13.29 -20.66 -10.91
C LYS A 580 12.49 -21.89 -11.35
N TYR A 581 11.39 -21.69 -12.06
CA TYR A 581 10.46 -22.75 -12.46
C TYR A 581 10.51 -23.06 -13.96
N SER A 582 11.63 -22.75 -14.63
CA SER A 582 11.82 -22.97 -16.08
C SER A 582 11.46 -24.39 -16.53
N ASP A 583 11.90 -25.41 -15.78
CA ASP A 583 11.66 -26.82 -16.12
C ASP A 583 10.16 -27.21 -16.07
N ILE A 584 9.41 -26.60 -15.15
CA ILE A 584 7.96 -26.79 -15.03
C ILE A 584 7.26 -26.08 -16.20
N ILE A 585 7.72 -24.89 -16.54
CA ILE A 585 7.16 -24.06 -17.61
C ILE A 585 7.36 -24.76 -18.97
N GLU A 586 8.56 -25.25 -19.25
CA GLU A 586 8.83 -25.93 -20.53
C GLU A 586 7.96 -27.20 -20.76
N LYS A 587 7.59 -27.89 -19.68
CA LYS A 587 6.67 -29.06 -19.77
C LYS A 587 5.24 -28.67 -20.13
N MET A 588 4.87 -27.41 -20.06
CA MET A 588 3.54 -26.94 -20.45
C MET A 588 3.41 -26.69 -21.96
N TYR A 589 4.53 -26.55 -22.69
CA TYR A 589 4.57 -26.27 -24.11
C TYR A 589 5.01 -27.48 -24.91
#